data_224f9dbe95280e6e37f3597194da548a
#
_entry.id   224f9dbe95280e6e37f3597194da548a
#
_cell.length_a   1.000
_cell.length_b   1.000
_cell.length_c   1.000
_cell.angle_alpha   90.00
_cell.angle_beta   90.00
_cell.angle_gamma   90.00
#
_symmetry.space_group_name_H-M   'P 1'
#
loop_
_entity.id
_entity.type
_entity.pdbx_description
1 polymer ?
#
loop_
_entity_poly.entity_id
_entity_poly.type
_entity_poly.pdbx_seq_one_letter_code
_entity_poly.pdbx_strand_id
1 'polypeptide(L)'
;MNSNNAKQIVQDTMTDNNHIKIILYATDLTESAPKVYQYVLFLAKQFNAEIVCLHVIDRYSQNAAMTFAMSYLSKEDKRQILLRERNKSLEEMAHRNRRTFIRQQLGREDGLYPEELGLKIVNKVVFGNAEEQILKHSVDSDCDLVVMGAHEKTFFTFTTTLSKRVMKRSKVPVTVVPITGERKEQSTGFLPSFLPQFSAAR
;
A
#
# COMPACT_ATOMS: atom_id res chain seq x y z
N MET A 1 -12.39 -42.83 19.02
CA MET A 1 -11.87 -41.48 18.74
C MET A 1 -12.97 -40.75 17.97
N ASN A 2 -13.54 -39.70 18.56
CA ASN A 2 -14.75 -39.05 18.02
C ASN A 2 -14.41 -38.19 16.78
N SER A 3 -15.12 -38.45 15.68
CA SER A 3 -14.98 -37.69 14.40
C SER A 3 -15.22 -36.18 14.55
N ASN A 4 -15.91 -35.75 15.61
CA ASN A 4 -16.12 -34.33 15.94
C ASN A 4 -14.85 -33.64 16.47
N ASN A 5 -14.01 -34.36 17.19
CA ASN A 5 -12.74 -33.78 17.71
C ASN A 5 -11.71 -33.55 16.60
N ALA A 6 -11.69 -34.46 15.60
CA ALA A 6 -10.81 -34.28 14.43
C ALA A 6 -11.25 -33.13 13.55
N LYS A 7 -12.56 -32.91 13.37
CA LYS A 7 -13.09 -31.73 12.63
C LYS A 7 -12.82 -30.41 13.35
N GLN A 8 -12.92 -30.40 14.68
CA GLN A 8 -12.67 -29.23 15.50
C GLN A 8 -11.17 -28.84 15.48
N ILE A 9 -10.26 -29.82 15.58
CA ILE A 9 -8.82 -29.62 15.48
C ILE A 9 -8.43 -29.10 14.07
N VAL A 10 -9.03 -29.63 13.00
CA VAL A 10 -8.79 -29.17 11.63
C VAL A 10 -9.34 -27.75 11.43
N GLN A 11 -10.47 -27.41 12.04
CA GLN A 11 -11.07 -26.09 11.96
C GLN A 11 -10.25 -25.06 12.74
N ASP A 12 -9.78 -25.40 13.94
CA ASP A 12 -8.92 -24.53 14.76
C ASP A 12 -7.52 -24.35 14.17
N THR A 13 -6.96 -25.36 13.51
CA THR A 13 -5.65 -25.24 12.81
C THR A 13 -5.74 -24.49 11.48
N MET A 14 -6.91 -24.45 10.81
CA MET A 14 -7.11 -23.67 9.60
C MET A 14 -7.40 -22.18 9.87
N THR A 15 -7.89 -21.84 11.06
CA THR A 15 -8.23 -20.45 11.40
C THR A 15 -7.05 -19.63 11.93
N ASP A 16 -5.99 -20.26 12.43
CA ASP A 16 -4.93 -19.54 13.15
C ASP A 16 -3.68 -19.19 12.32
N ASN A 17 -3.51 -19.77 11.13
CA ASN A 17 -2.25 -19.63 10.36
C ASN A 17 -2.35 -18.80 9.07
N ASN A 18 -3.50 -18.22 8.74
CA ASN A 18 -3.69 -17.49 7.48
C ASN A 18 -4.29 -16.08 7.68
N HIS A 19 -4.05 -15.46 8.83
CA HIS A 19 -4.60 -14.14 9.12
C HIS A 19 -3.59 -13.06 8.73
N ILE A 20 -3.90 -12.26 7.70
CA ILE A 20 -3.11 -11.09 7.34
C ILE A 20 -3.30 -10.04 8.44
N LYS A 21 -2.27 -9.81 9.25
CA LYS A 21 -2.26 -8.85 10.37
C LYS A 21 -1.57 -7.54 10.00
N ILE A 22 -0.55 -7.61 9.15
CA ILE A 22 0.25 -6.44 8.75
C ILE A 22 0.44 -6.44 7.24
N ILE A 23 0.01 -5.36 6.61
CA ILE A 23 0.15 -5.13 5.17
C ILE A 23 1.22 -4.05 4.96
N LEU A 24 2.30 -4.39 4.25
CA LEU A 24 3.27 -3.41 3.78
C LEU A 24 2.81 -2.84 2.44
N TYR A 25 2.46 -1.57 2.41
CA TYR A 25 2.17 -0.84 1.19
C TYR A 25 3.39 -0.05 0.73
N ALA A 26 4.02 -0.49 -0.35
CA ALA A 26 5.14 0.23 -0.96
C ALA A 26 4.63 1.21 -2.02
N THR A 27 4.88 2.50 -1.82
CA THR A 27 4.41 3.58 -2.68
C THR A 27 5.54 4.46 -3.20
N ASP A 28 5.43 4.88 -4.47
CA ASP A 28 6.29 5.87 -5.10
C ASP A 28 5.74 7.31 -4.99
N LEU A 29 4.55 7.48 -4.39
CA LEU A 29 3.82 8.74 -4.26
C LEU A 29 3.47 9.40 -5.61
N THR A 30 3.38 8.63 -6.68
CA THR A 30 2.91 9.12 -7.98
C THR A 30 1.40 9.37 -7.99
N GLU A 31 0.87 9.96 -9.06
CA GLU A 31 -0.56 10.23 -9.24
C GLU A 31 -1.44 8.97 -9.15
N SER A 32 -0.87 7.82 -9.45
CA SER A 32 -1.56 6.53 -9.37
C SER A 32 -1.55 5.88 -7.98
N ALA A 33 -0.70 6.36 -7.06
CA ALA A 33 -0.62 5.85 -5.70
C ALA A 33 -1.98 5.81 -4.97
N PRO A 34 -2.88 6.80 -5.12
CA PRO A 34 -4.21 6.76 -4.53
C PRO A 34 -5.04 5.53 -4.91
N LYS A 35 -4.97 5.08 -6.17
CA LYS A 35 -5.72 3.90 -6.64
C LYS A 35 -5.27 2.63 -5.92
N VAL A 36 -3.96 2.46 -5.79
CA VAL A 36 -3.38 1.31 -5.07
C VAL A 36 -3.72 1.39 -3.57
N TYR A 37 -3.66 2.58 -2.99
CA TYR A 37 -3.95 2.76 -1.57
C TYR A 37 -5.41 2.45 -1.22
N GLN A 38 -6.38 2.77 -2.10
CA GLN A 38 -7.78 2.37 -1.92
C GLN A 38 -7.94 0.85 -1.81
N TYR A 39 -7.21 0.11 -2.62
CA TYR A 39 -7.19 -1.34 -2.54
C TYR A 39 -6.56 -1.85 -1.24
N VAL A 40 -5.48 -1.21 -0.77
CA VAL A 40 -4.85 -1.52 0.52
C VAL A 40 -5.80 -1.28 1.68
N LEU A 41 -6.52 -0.15 1.69
CA LEU A 41 -7.53 0.14 2.71
C LEU A 41 -8.66 -0.89 2.72
N PHE A 42 -9.10 -1.33 1.54
CA PHE A 42 -10.09 -2.41 1.43
C PHE A 42 -9.59 -3.70 2.05
N LEU A 43 -8.38 -4.15 1.71
CA LEU A 43 -7.79 -5.35 2.28
C LEU A 43 -7.61 -5.23 3.79
N ALA A 44 -7.06 -4.11 4.27
CA ALA A 44 -6.85 -3.87 5.70
C ALA A 44 -8.16 -3.94 6.48
N LYS A 45 -9.25 -3.40 5.93
CA LYS A 45 -10.57 -3.50 6.55
C LYS A 45 -11.10 -4.93 6.58
N GLN A 46 -10.94 -5.69 5.49
CA GLN A 46 -11.41 -7.08 5.41
C GLN A 46 -10.70 -8.00 6.41
N PHE A 47 -9.40 -7.79 6.60
CA PHE A 47 -8.57 -8.62 7.48
C PHE A 47 -8.39 -8.04 8.88
N ASN A 48 -8.91 -6.83 9.15
CA ASN A 48 -8.60 -6.05 10.36
C ASN A 48 -7.09 -5.87 10.56
N ALA A 49 -6.38 -5.58 9.47
CA ALA A 49 -4.93 -5.53 9.42
C ALA A 49 -4.39 -4.10 9.62
N GLU A 50 -3.21 -4.00 10.21
CA GLU A 50 -2.40 -2.79 10.25
C GLU A 50 -1.79 -2.51 8.87
N ILE A 51 -1.64 -1.22 8.51
CA ILE A 51 -0.98 -0.80 7.28
C ILE A 51 0.34 -0.13 7.63
N VAL A 52 1.43 -0.63 7.05
CA VAL A 52 2.73 0.05 7.03
C VAL A 52 2.91 0.66 5.64
N CYS A 53 2.73 1.99 5.53
CA CYS A 53 2.99 2.73 4.29
C CYS A 53 4.48 3.04 4.18
N LEU A 54 5.16 2.45 3.22
CA LEU A 54 6.58 2.64 2.97
C LEU A 54 6.81 3.46 1.70
N HIS A 55 7.50 4.59 1.84
CA HIS A 55 8.08 5.33 0.71
C HIS A 55 9.59 5.29 0.77
N VAL A 56 10.23 4.90 -0.34
CA VAL A 56 11.69 4.85 -0.44
C VAL A 56 12.18 6.01 -1.32
N ILE A 57 13.02 6.85 -0.76
CA ILE A 57 13.71 7.91 -1.50
C ILE A 57 14.96 7.30 -2.13
N ASP A 58 14.89 7.02 -3.43
CA ASP A 58 16.05 6.55 -4.18
C ASP A 58 17.01 7.71 -4.46
N ARG A 59 18.29 7.46 -4.35
CA ARG A 59 19.35 8.46 -4.61
C ARG A 59 19.32 8.99 -6.06
N TYR A 60 18.77 8.21 -6.98
CA TYR A 60 18.70 8.52 -8.40
C TYR A 60 17.41 9.24 -8.84
N SER A 61 16.39 9.31 -7.98
CA SER A 61 15.09 9.90 -8.33
C SER A 61 14.99 11.40 -8.08
N GLN A 62 16.11 12.06 -7.74
CA GLN A 62 16.09 13.49 -7.48
C GLN A 62 15.99 14.28 -8.79
N ASN A 63 14.98 15.13 -8.89
CA ASN A 63 14.84 16.09 -9.97
C ASN A 63 16.05 17.04 -9.98
N ALA A 64 16.62 17.28 -11.17
CA ALA A 64 17.78 18.16 -11.36
C ALA A 64 17.56 19.57 -10.77
N ALA A 65 16.33 20.11 -10.88
CA ALA A 65 15.96 21.40 -10.31
C ALA A 65 16.04 21.40 -8.76
N MET A 66 15.60 20.34 -8.12
CA MET A 66 15.68 20.17 -6.67
C MET A 66 17.13 19.98 -6.22
N THR A 67 17.92 19.25 -6.99
CA THR A 67 19.36 19.08 -6.73
C THR A 67 20.09 20.44 -6.80
N PHE A 68 19.74 21.26 -7.78
CA PHE A 68 20.31 22.61 -7.92
C PHE A 68 19.86 23.53 -6.78
N ALA A 69 18.57 23.60 -6.49
CA ALA A 69 18.03 24.43 -5.38
C ALA A 69 18.64 24.08 -4.02
N MET A 70 19.01 22.81 -3.84
CA MET A 70 19.64 22.32 -2.60
C MET A 70 21.17 22.36 -2.64
N SER A 71 21.81 22.88 -3.72
CA SER A 71 23.27 22.79 -3.90
C SER A 71 24.07 23.44 -2.77
N TYR A 72 23.51 24.48 -2.14
CA TYR A 72 24.14 25.23 -1.06
C TYR A 72 23.96 24.61 0.34
N LEU A 73 23.17 23.55 0.47
CA LEU A 73 22.90 22.91 1.75
C LEU A 73 23.88 21.77 2.03
N SER A 74 24.11 21.48 3.31
CA SER A 74 24.86 20.30 3.72
C SER A 74 24.13 19.01 3.30
N LYS A 75 24.84 17.89 3.27
CA LYS A 75 24.21 16.58 2.96
C LYS A 75 23.14 16.20 3.98
N GLU A 76 23.37 16.55 5.25
CA GLU A 76 22.42 16.25 6.32
C GLU A 76 21.18 17.13 6.23
N ASP A 77 21.31 18.43 6.00
CA ASP A 77 20.17 19.33 5.83
C ASP A 77 19.29 18.91 4.65
N LYS A 78 19.92 18.55 3.51
CA LYS A 78 19.22 18.00 2.35
C LYS A 78 18.41 16.76 2.73
N ARG A 79 19.01 15.86 3.47
CA ARG A 79 18.37 14.61 3.92
C ARG A 79 17.17 14.90 4.81
N GLN A 80 17.30 15.80 5.77
CA GLN A 80 16.23 16.19 6.68
C GLN A 80 15.06 16.86 5.96
N ILE A 81 15.35 17.76 5.02
CA ILE A 81 14.32 18.41 4.19
C ILE A 81 13.55 17.37 3.38
N LEU A 82 14.26 16.47 2.67
CA LEU A 82 13.64 15.43 1.87
C LEU A 82 12.77 14.48 2.70
N LEU A 83 13.24 14.07 3.87
CA LEU A 83 12.45 13.25 4.79
C LEU A 83 11.17 13.95 5.22
N ARG A 84 11.27 15.23 5.63
CA ARG A 84 10.11 16.02 6.05
C ARG A 84 9.08 16.17 4.94
N GLU A 85 9.52 16.55 3.74
CA GLU A 85 8.64 16.73 2.58
C GLU A 85 7.94 15.42 2.17
N ARG A 86 8.67 14.30 2.17
CA ARG A 86 8.10 13.00 1.80
C ARG A 86 7.17 12.44 2.88
N ASN A 87 7.47 12.63 4.16
CA ASN A 87 6.55 12.28 5.24
C ASN A 87 5.25 13.07 5.13
N LYS A 88 5.34 14.39 4.92
CA LYS A 88 4.15 15.23 4.70
C LYS A 88 3.32 14.76 3.51
N SER A 89 3.96 14.49 2.36
CA SER A 89 3.28 13.97 1.17
C SER A 89 2.59 12.63 1.42
N LEU A 90 3.22 11.75 2.18
CA LEU A 90 2.67 10.44 2.54
C LEU A 90 1.45 10.58 3.48
N GLU A 91 1.53 11.45 4.46
CA GLU A 91 0.42 11.75 5.38
C GLU A 91 -0.78 12.37 4.65
N GLU A 92 -0.54 13.36 3.79
CA GLU A 92 -1.57 13.99 2.98
C GLU A 92 -2.25 13.00 2.02
N MET A 93 -1.47 12.12 1.39
CA MET A 93 -2.01 11.06 0.55
C MET A 93 -2.88 10.11 1.39
N ALA A 94 -2.37 9.63 2.50
CA ALA A 94 -3.09 8.72 3.38
C ALA A 94 -4.40 9.34 3.90
N HIS A 95 -4.36 10.61 4.33
CA HIS A 95 -5.52 11.32 4.83
C HIS A 95 -6.61 11.51 3.76
N ARG A 96 -6.23 12.01 2.57
CA ARG A 96 -7.19 12.21 1.45
C ARG A 96 -7.85 10.91 1.03
N ASN A 97 -7.06 9.84 0.90
CA ASN A 97 -7.58 8.56 0.44
C ASN A 97 -8.47 7.88 1.46
N ARG A 98 -8.19 8.01 2.77
CA ARG A 98 -9.10 7.51 3.82
C ARG A 98 -10.46 8.19 3.75
N ARG A 99 -10.50 9.51 3.58
CA ARG A 99 -11.77 10.24 3.41
C ARG A 99 -12.56 9.76 2.19
N THR A 100 -11.88 9.58 1.06
CA THR A 100 -12.50 9.06 -0.16
C THR A 100 -13.04 7.64 0.04
N PHE A 101 -12.27 6.77 0.69
CA PHE A 101 -12.68 5.41 1.00
C PHE A 101 -13.92 5.37 1.90
N ILE A 102 -13.95 6.17 2.97
CA ILE A 102 -15.10 6.29 3.88
C ILE A 102 -16.35 6.71 3.10
N ARG A 103 -16.24 7.75 2.27
CA ARG A 103 -17.35 8.22 1.45
C ARG A 103 -17.89 7.14 0.53
N GLN A 104 -17.02 6.42 -0.15
CA GLN A 104 -17.40 5.38 -1.13
C GLN A 104 -17.99 4.13 -0.47
N GLN A 105 -17.43 3.70 0.66
CA GLN A 105 -17.83 2.45 1.31
C GLN A 105 -18.99 2.60 2.28
N LEU A 106 -19.12 3.75 2.93
CA LEU A 106 -20.12 3.95 3.98
C LEU A 106 -21.27 4.87 3.56
N GLY A 107 -21.20 5.45 2.34
CA GLY A 107 -22.24 6.37 1.84
C GLY A 107 -22.47 7.60 2.71
N ARG A 108 -21.52 7.93 3.60
CA ARG A 108 -21.61 9.06 4.53
C ARG A 108 -20.77 10.22 4.03
N GLU A 109 -21.38 11.39 3.94
CA GLU A 109 -20.67 12.64 3.63
C GLU A 109 -20.10 13.32 4.87
N ASP A 110 -20.60 12.98 6.04
CA ASP A 110 -20.32 13.65 7.31
C ASP A 110 -19.08 13.00 7.93
N GLY A 111 -18.03 13.73 7.90
CA GLY A 111 -16.87 13.86 8.79
C GLY A 111 -16.49 12.74 9.77
N LEU A 112 -16.71 11.46 9.43
CA LEU A 112 -16.14 10.37 10.21
C LEU A 112 -14.61 10.46 10.15
N TYR A 113 -13.99 10.60 11.31
CA TYR A 113 -12.54 10.64 11.42
C TYR A 113 -11.95 9.27 11.05
N PRO A 114 -10.76 9.24 10.45
CA PRO A 114 -10.08 7.99 10.06
C PRO A 114 -9.89 6.99 11.21
N GLU A 115 -9.86 7.48 12.44
CA GLU A 115 -9.79 6.70 13.68
C GLU A 115 -11.03 5.81 13.88
N GLU A 116 -12.18 6.19 13.34
CA GLU A 116 -13.41 5.42 13.42
C GLU A 116 -13.42 4.18 12.50
N LEU A 117 -12.49 4.09 11.54
CA LEU A 117 -12.28 2.86 10.77
C LEU A 117 -11.56 1.77 11.57
N GLY A 118 -11.00 2.12 12.73
CA GLY A 118 -10.21 1.21 13.56
C GLY A 118 -8.90 0.73 12.89
N LEU A 119 -8.51 1.34 11.74
CA LEU A 119 -7.32 0.96 11.01
C LEU A 119 -6.08 1.66 11.58
N LYS A 120 -5.11 0.88 12.03
CA LYS A 120 -3.81 1.38 12.41
C LYS A 120 -2.94 1.54 11.17
N ILE A 121 -2.40 2.76 10.96
CA ILE A 121 -1.57 3.11 9.81
C ILE A 121 -0.27 3.73 10.32
N VAL A 122 0.85 3.15 9.90
CA VAL A 122 2.20 3.63 10.22
C VAL A 122 2.87 4.09 8.93
N ASN A 123 3.31 5.34 8.88
CA ASN A 123 4.03 5.90 7.75
C ASN A 123 5.54 5.80 7.98
N LYS A 124 6.26 5.29 6.98
CA LYS A 124 7.72 5.17 6.97
C LYS A 124 8.31 5.76 5.70
N VAL A 125 9.25 6.68 5.84
CA VAL A 125 10.04 7.21 4.73
C VAL A 125 11.52 6.88 4.99
N VAL A 126 12.14 6.22 4.04
CA VAL A 126 13.54 5.76 4.15
C VAL A 126 14.34 6.09 2.91
N PHE A 127 15.66 6.18 3.05
CA PHE A 127 16.58 6.31 1.92
C PHE A 127 17.16 4.95 1.55
N GLY A 128 17.36 4.72 0.25
CA GLY A 128 18.07 3.55 -0.22
C GLY A 128 17.62 3.02 -1.57
N ASN A 129 18.02 1.80 -1.86
CA ASN A 129 17.50 1.07 -3.00
C ASN A 129 16.08 0.58 -2.70
N ALA A 130 15.13 0.86 -3.58
CA ALA A 130 13.72 0.56 -3.33
C ALA A 130 13.46 -0.94 -3.11
N GLU A 131 14.07 -1.81 -3.92
CA GLU A 131 13.92 -3.26 -3.78
C GLU A 131 14.43 -3.75 -2.42
N GLU A 132 15.65 -3.34 -2.04
CA GLU A 132 16.27 -3.75 -0.77
C GLU A 132 15.47 -3.27 0.44
N GLN A 133 14.99 -2.02 0.41
CA GLN A 133 14.22 -1.45 1.51
C GLN A 133 12.84 -2.12 1.64
N ILE A 134 12.16 -2.42 0.53
CA ILE A 134 10.87 -3.13 0.57
C ILE A 134 11.07 -4.53 1.15
N LEU A 135 12.04 -5.30 0.66
CA LEU A 135 12.33 -6.64 1.16
C LEU A 135 12.76 -6.64 2.63
N LYS A 136 13.58 -5.67 3.03
CA LYS A 136 13.99 -5.50 4.42
C LYS A 136 12.79 -5.22 5.32
N HIS A 137 12.00 -4.22 4.99
CA HIS A 137 10.85 -3.82 5.82
C HIS A 137 9.73 -4.86 5.85
N SER A 138 9.58 -5.68 4.82
CA SER A 138 8.63 -6.80 4.85
C SER A 138 8.97 -7.84 5.92
N VAL A 139 10.27 -8.02 6.21
CA VAL A 139 10.75 -8.93 7.26
C VAL A 139 10.82 -8.24 8.62
N ASP A 140 11.45 -7.05 8.69
CA ASP A 140 11.67 -6.31 9.96
C ASP A 140 10.37 -5.87 10.65
N SER A 141 9.26 -5.79 9.90
CA SER A 141 7.94 -5.42 10.42
C SER A 141 6.98 -6.61 10.51
N ASP A 142 7.47 -7.83 10.39
CA ASP A 142 6.66 -9.07 10.41
C ASP A 142 5.42 -8.98 9.52
N CYS A 143 5.60 -8.46 8.29
CA CYS A 143 4.49 -8.26 7.37
C CYS A 143 4.01 -9.60 6.79
N ASP A 144 2.69 -9.74 6.67
CA ASP A 144 2.05 -10.92 6.10
C ASP A 144 1.80 -10.76 4.59
N LEU A 145 1.77 -9.51 4.11
CA LEU A 145 1.48 -9.19 2.72
C LEU A 145 2.21 -7.91 2.30
N VAL A 146 2.83 -7.93 1.13
CA VAL A 146 3.33 -6.73 0.45
C VAL A 146 2.35 -6.34 -0.65
N VAL A 147 1.94 -5.08 -0.72
CA VAL A 147 1.11 -4.52 -1.80
C VAL A 147 1.87 -3.40 -2.48
N MET A 148 1.92 -3.42 -3.80
CA MET A 148 2.56 -2.38 -4.60
C MET A 148 1.86 -2.20 -5.94
N GLY A 149 1.99 -1.01 -6.53
CA GLY A 149 1.49 -0.73 -7.86
C GLY A 149 2.48 -1.14 -8.95
N ALA A 150 1.97 -1.45 -10.14
CA ALA A 150 2.78 -1.55 -11.34
C ALA A 150 2.02 -1.03 -12.55
N HIS A 151 2.70 -0.22 -13.36
CA HIS A 151 2.14 0.22 -14.63
C HIS A 151 1.99 -0.96 -15.60
N GLU A 152 0.82 -1.10 -16.22
CA GLU A 152 0.50 -2.20 -17.12
C GLU A 152 1.53 -2.34 -18.25
N LYS A 153 1.92 -1.22 -18.88
CA LYS A 153 2.92 -1.21 -19.95
C LYS A 153 4.28 -1.77 -19.54
N THR A 154 4.68 -1.57 -18.30
CA THR A 154 5.97 -2.07 -17.78
C THR A 154 5.85 -3.49 -17.23
N PHE A 155 4.66 -3.91 -16.80
CA PHE A 155 4.46 -5.25 -16.28
C PHE A 155 4.64 -6.33 -17.33
N PHE A 156 4.19 -6.08 -18.57
CA PHE A 156 4.29 -7.02 -19.69
C PHE A 156 5.58 -6.89 -20.52
N THR A 157 6.46 -5.93 -20.21
CA THR A 157 7.74 -5.79 -20.89
C THR A 157 8.75 -6.86 -20.43
N PHE A 158 9.72 -7.17 -21.28
CA PHE A 158 10.84 -8.09 -20.93
C PHE A 158 11.78 -7.49 -19.88
N THR A 159 11.72 -6.18 -19.64
CA THR A 159 12.52 -5.51 -18.61
C THR A 159 12.05 -5.90 -17.20
N THR A 160 13.02 -6.14 -16.33
CA THR A 160 12.76 -6.51 -14.93
C THR A 160 12.34 -5.28 -14.14
N THR A 161 11.04 -5.12 -13.91
CA THR A 161 10.48 -4.03 -13.09
C THR A 161 10.74 -4.25 -11.60
N LEU A 162 10.62 -3.18 -10.80
CA LEU A 162 10.74 -3.27 -9.34
C LEU A 162 9.78 -4.34 -8.77
N SER A 163 8.52 -4.32 -9.21
CA SER A 163 7.52 -5.29 -8.76
C SER A 163 7.90 -6.75 -9.07
N LYS A 164 8.42 -7.02 -10.27
CA LYS A 164 8.91 -8.36 -10.63
C LYS A 164 10.10 -8.79 -9.77
N ARG A 165 11.04 -7.87 -9.47
CA ARG A 165 12.19 -8.19 -8.61
C ARG A 165 11.75 -8.46 -7.17
N VAL A 166 10.86 -7.64 -6.62
CA VAL A 166 10.30 -7.85 -5.28
C VAL A 166 9.55 -9.17 -5.21
N MET A 167 8.64 -9.46 -6.15
CA MET A 167 7.92 -10.75 -6.18
C MET A 167 8.85 -11.96 -6.20
N LYS A 168 9.96 -11.87 -6.96
CA LYS A 168 10.92 -12.99 -7.08
C LYS A 168 11.71 -13.24 -5.80
N ARG A 169 11.95 -12.21 -4.98
CA ARG A 169 12.84 -12.26 -3.81
C ARG A 169 12.13 -12.17 -2.47
N SER A 170 10.87 -11.81 -2.47
CA SER A 170 10.07 -11.69 -1.25
C SER A 170 9.90 -13.04 -0.55
N LYS A 171 9.97 -13.01 0.78
CA LYS A 171 9.67 -14.16 1.65
C LYS A 171 8.19 -14.21 2.05
N VAL A 172 7.45 -13.14 1.77
CA VAL A 172 6.02 -13.04 2.04
C VAL A 172 5.24 -12.84 0.74
N PRO A 173 3.95 -13.16 0.68
CA PRO A 173 3.11 -12.91 -0.48
C PRO A 173 3.19 -11.47 -0.98
N VAL A 174 3.14 -11.27 -2.30
CA VAL A 174 3.18 -9.95 -2.93
C VAL A 174 1.98 -9.79 -3.85
N THR A 175 1.16 -8.80 -3.59
CA THR A 175 0.09 -8.37 -4.49
C THR A 175 0.55 -7.18 -5.31
N VAL A 176 0.49 -7.33 -6.63
CA VAL A 176 0.78 -6.25 -7.57
C VAL A 176 -0.51 -5.75 -8.18
N VAL A 177 -0.83 -4.50 -7.88
CA VAL A 177 -2.03 -3.83 -8.40
C VAL A 177 -1.69 -3.19 -9.74
N PRO A 178 -2.31 -3.60 -10.86
CA PRO A 178 -2.06 -3.00 -12.16
C PRO A 178 -2.58 -1.57 -12.19
N ILE A 179 -1.72 -0.66 -12.64
CA ILE A 179 -2.07 0.73 -12.86
C ILE A 179 -2.25 0.91 -14.35
N THR A 180 -3.50 0.81 -14.80
CA THR A 180 -3.86 1.14 -16.19
C THR A 180 -3.74 2.65 -16.36
N GLY A 181 -2.97 3.09 -17.37
CA GLY A 181 -3.04 4.48 -17.85
C GLY A 181 -4.49 4.79 -18.23
N GLU A 182 -4.93 6.00 -17.98
CA GLU A 182 -6.32 6.44 -18.18
C GLU A 182 -6.90 5.92 -19.52
N ARG A 183 -7.75 4.90 -19.44
CA ARG A 183 -8.86 4.86 -20.39
C ARG A 183 -9.70 6.07 -20.04
N LYS A 184 -10.00 6.93 -21.01
CA LYS A 184 -11.07 7.93 -20.89
C LYS A 184 -12.34 7.16 -20.56
N GLU A 185 -12.62 7.01 -19.28
CA GLU A 185 -13.82 6.34 -18.81
C GLU A 185 -14.98 7.30 -18.85
N GLN A 186 -15.98 6.87 -19.57
CA GLN A 186 -17.36 7.22 -19.26
C GLN A 186 -17.59 6.85 -17.79
N SER A 187 -18.07 7.82 -17.02
CA SER A 187 -18.30 7.83 -15.59
C SER A 187 -19.06 6.60 -15.07
N THR A 188 -18.36 5.61 -14.63
CA THR A 188 -18.87 4.60 -13.71
C THR A 188 -17.80 4.39 -12.65
N GLY A 189 -18.18 4.56 -11.38
CA GLY A 189 -17.26 4.53 -10.23
C GLY A 189 -16.36 3.29 -10.25
N PHE A 190 -15.06 3.54 -10.21
CA PHE A 190 -14.05 2.50 -10.29
C PHE A 190 -13.91 1.76 -8.94
N LEU A 191 -14.76 0.75 -8.78
CA LEU A 191 -14.38 -0.46 -8.08
C LEU A 191 -13.98 -1.47 -9.15
N PRO A 192 -12.82 -2.14 -9.06
CA PRO A 192 -12.52 -3.26 -9.94
C PRO A 192 -13.70 -4.22 -9.90
N SER A 193 -14.13 -4.73 -11.06
CA SER A 193 -15.29 -5.62 -11.20
C SER A 193 -15.23 -6.92 -10.37
N PHE A 194 -14.08 -7.22 -9.75
CA PHE A 194 -13.89 -8.36 -8.85
C PHE A 194 -14.16 -8.05 -7.38
N LEU A 195 -14.37 -6.78 -6.99
CA LEU A 195 -14.77 -6.46 -5.63
C LEU A 195 -16.27 -6.72 -5.47
N PRO A 196 -16.70 -7.54 -4.48
CA PRO A 196 -18.10 -7.76 -4.24
C PRO A 196 -18.79 -6.42 -3.92
N GLN A 197 -19.83 -6.10 -4.69
CA GLN A 197 -20.69 -4.97 -4.39
C GLN A 197 -21.51 -5.33 -3.17
N PHE A 198 -21.17 -4.78 -2.02
CA PHE A 198 -22.03 -4.91 -0.84
C PHE A 198 -23.26 -4.04 -1.05
N SER A 199 -24.35 -4.67 -1.51
CA SER A 199 -25.66 -4.07 -1.44
C SER A 199 -26.01 -3.87 0.04
N ALA A 200 -26.24 -2.62 0.45
CA ALA A 200 -26.80 -2.34 1.75
C ALA A 200 -28.17 -3.02 1.82
N ALA A 201 -28.28 -4.11 2.59
CA ALA A 201 -29.56 -4.67 2.96
C ALA A 201 -30.31 -3.61 3.79
N ARG A 202 -31.53 -3.34 3.36
CA ARG A 202 -32.50 -2.50 4.07
C ARG A 202 -32.90 -3.12 5.38
#